data_b5fed6548218cbc2166b5fad014b68b9
#
_entry.id   b5fed6548218cbc2166b5fad014b68b9
#
_cell.length_a   1.000
_cell.length_b   1.000
_cell.length_c   1.000
_cell.angle_alpha   90.00
_cell.angle_beta   90.00
_cell.angle_gamma   90.00
#
_symmetry.space_group_name_H-M   'P 1'
#
loop_
_entity.id
_entity.type
_entity.pdbx_description
1 polymer ?
#
loop_
_entity_poly.entity_id
_entity_poly.type
_entity_poly.pdbx_seq_one_letter_code
_entity_poly.pdbx_strand_id
1 'polypeptide(L)'
;MIEPACARVLIAGRVQGVGFRFFVTSKAEAFKVAGYVRNLDTGAVEIEVEGEKKEIHSFLTAVSQGPQHGQITEFQVEWKPHKQQYDHFFVKY
;
A
#
# COMPACT_ATOMS: atom_id res chain seq x y z
N MET A 1 10.90 15.91 12.74
CA MET A 1 11.63 16.02 11.45
C MET A 1 10.93 15.19 10.39
N ILE A 2 10.71 15.76 9.22
CA ILE A 2 10.05 15.07 8.11
C ILE A 2 11.11 14.32 7.30
N GLU A 3 10.86 13.05 7.06
CA GLU A 3 11.74 12.23 6.23
C GLU A 3 10.92 11.66 5.07
N PRO A 4 10.92 12.32 3.89
CA PRO A 4 10.21 11.79 2.73
C PRO A 4 10.78 10.45 2.31
N ALA A 5 9.90 9.52 1.96
CA ALA A 5 10.29 8.17 1.59
C ALA A 5 9.35 7.60 0.54
N CYS A 6 9.75 6.49 -0.05
CA CYS A 6 8.94 5.73 -0.99
C CYS A 6 9.14 4.24 -0.70
N ALA A 7 8.10 3.46 -0.85
CA ALA A 7 8.19 2.02 -0.69
C ALA A 7 7.34 1.33 -1.76
N ARG A 8 7.84 0.19 -2.23
CA ARG A 8 7.09 -0.72 -3.07
C ARG A 8 6.75 -1.95 -2.24
N VAL A 9 5.49 -2.36 -2.26
CA VAL A 9 5.00 -3.44 -1.40
C VAL A 9 4.33 -4.49 -2.27
N LEU A 10 4.67 -5.75 -2.04
CA LEU A 10 4.00 -6.88 -2.68
C LEU A 10 3.30 -7.70 -1.61
N ILE A 11 2.02 -7.93 -1.83
CA ILE A 11 1.18 -8.62 -0.86
C ILE A 11 0.56 -9.83 -1.56
N ALA A 12 0.81 -11.02 -1.02
CA ALA A 12 0.26 -12.26 -1.56
C ALA A 12 -0.70 -12.89 -0.55
N GLY A 13 -1.53 -13.80 -1.04
CA GLY A 13 -2.53 -14.47 -0.25
C GLY A 13 -3.91 -14.28 -0.87
N ARG A 14 -4.94 -14.38 -0.03
CA ARG A 14 -6.31 -14.15 -0.47
C ARG A 14 -6.62 -12.66 -0.37
N VAL A 15 -6.15 -11.91 -1.36
CA VAL A 15 -6.18 -10.44 -1.33
C VAL A 15 -6.93 -9.82 -2.50
N GLN A 16 -7.16 -10.57 -3.58
CA GLN A 16 -7.97 -10.08 -4.69
C GLN A 16 -9.42 -10.54 -4.51
N GLY A 17 -10.38 -9.71 -4.90
CA GLY A 17 -11.80 -10.07 -4.87
C GLY A 17 -12.44 -10.02 -3.48
N VAL A 18 -11.76 -9.44 -2.49
CA VAL A 18 -12.27 -9.30 -1.11
C VAL A 18 -12.35 -7.84 -0.66
N GLY A 19 -12.33 -6.90 -1.62
CA GLY A 19 -12.37 -5.47 -1.32
C GLY A 19 -11.04 -4.94 -0.83
N PHE A 20 -9.95 -5.62 -1.13
CA PHE A 20 -8.64 -5.26 -0.59
C PHE A 20 -8.14 -3.90 -1.12
N ARG A 21 -8.34 -3.63 -2.42
CA ARG A 21 -7.93 -2.35 -3.00
C ARG A 21 -8.68 -1.18 -2.38
N PHE A 22 -9.98 -1.36 -2.10
CA PHE A 22 -10.79 -0.36 -1.40
C PHE A 22 -10.26 -0.14 0.02
N PHE A 23 -9.95 -1.23 0.72
CA PHE A 23 -9.39 -1.21 2.06
C PHE A 23 -8.08 -0.40 2.10
N VAL A 24 -7.17 -0.69 1.15
CA VAL A 24 -5.87 0.00 1.04
C VAL A 24 -6.08 1.50 0.78
N THR A 25 -6.97 1.86 -0.13
CA THR A 25 -7.25 3.25 -0.47
C THR A 25 -7.79 4.02 0.74
N SER A 26 -8.67 3.40 1.52
CA SER A 26 -9.20 3.96 2.76
C SER A 26 -8.10 4.25 3.76
N LYS A 27 -7.13 3.32 3.89
CA LYS A 27 -6.02 3.51 4.83
C LYS A 27 -5.06 4.60 4.33
N ALA A 28 -4.86 4.68 3.02
CA ALA A 28 -4.02 5.72 2.45
C ALA A 28 -4.56 7.12 2.75
N GLU A 29 -5.88 7.29 2.67
CA GLU A 29 -6.52 8.56 3.05
C GLU A 29 -6.30 8.88 4.51
N ALA A 30 -6.47 7.90 5.38
CA ALA A 30 -6.32 8.09 6.82
C ALA A 30 -4.90 8.51 7.21
N PHE A 31 -3.90 7.99 6.52
CA PHE A 31 -2.50 8.26 6.85
C PHE A 31 -1.82 9.27 5.93
N LYS A 32 -2.59 9.89 5.03
CA LYS A 32 -2.11 10.99 4.17
C LYS A 32 -0.89 10.61 3.33
N VAL A 33 -0.91 9.41 2.77
CA VAL A 33 0.13 8.96 1.84
C VAL A 33 -0.41 8.98 0.42
N ALA A 34 0.51 9.06 -0.55
CA ALA A 34 0.18 9.08 -1.98
C ALA A 34 0.75 7.85 -2.67
N GLY A 35 0.27 7.52 -3.85
CA GLY A 35 0.75 6.38 -4.61
C GLY A 35 -0.37 5.62 -5.28
N TYR A 36 -0.22 4.30 -5.39
CA TYR A 36 -1.25 3.47 -6.02
C TYR A 36 -1.29 2.07 -5.43
N VAL A 37 -2.41 1.39 -5.68
CA VAL A 37 -2.58 -0.03 -5.42
C VAL A 37 -3.14 -0.67 -6.68
N ARG A 38 -2.63 -1.84 -7.06
CA ARG A 38 -3.15 -2.58 -8.22
C ARG A 38 -3.07 -4.08 -7.99
N ASN A 39 -3.96 -4.81 -8.67
CA ASN A 39 -3.88 -6.26 -8.76
C ASN A 39 -2.85 -6.66 -9.79
N LEU A 40 -2.06 -7.67 -9.50
CA LEU A 40 -1.14 -8.26 -10.46
C LEU A 40 -1.74 -9.55 -11.02
N ASP A 41 -1.27 -9.96 -12.19
CA ASP A 41 -1.73 -11.20 -12.83
C ASP A 41 -1.40 -12.45 -12.01
N THR A 42 -0.43 -12.35 -11.13
CA THR A 42 -0.02 -13.44 -10.25
C THR A 42 -1.03 -13.72 -9.13
N GLY A 43 -2.00 -12.84 -8.93
CA GLY A 43 -2.93 -12.90 -7.80
C GLY A 43 -2.49 -12.03 -6.64
N ALA A 44 -1.28 -11.50 -6.68
CA ALA A 44 -0.77 -10.59 -5.66
C ALA A 44 -1.31 -9.17 -5.86
N VAL A 45 -1.13 -8.33 -4.86
CA VAL A 45 -1.44 -6.90 -4.91
C VAL A 45 -0.14 -6.13 -4.76
N GLU A 46 0.04 -5.13 -5.60
CA GLU A 46 1.20 -4.25 -5.54
C GLU A 46 0.76 -2.88 -5.06
N ILE A 47 1.56 -2.32 -4.15
CA ILE A 47 1.37 -0.93 -3.69
C ILE A 47 2.69 -0.20 -3.93
N GLU A 48 2.60 1.04 -4.44
CA GLU A 48 3.70 1.97 -4.36
C GLU A 48 3.22 3.16 -3.56
N VAL A 49 3.96 3.53 -2.53
CA VAL A 49 3.51 4.54 -1.56
C VAL A 49 4.62 5.55 -1.30
N GLU A 50 4.23 6.82 -1.30
CA GLU A 50 5.13 7.95 -1.01
C GLU A 50 4.54 8.81 0.08
N GLY A 51 5.41 9.41 0.89
CA GLY A 51 5.01 10.32 1.95
C GLY A 51 6.10 10.39 3.00
N GLU A 52 5.72 10.88 4.16
CA GLU A 52 6.62 10.88 5.30
C GLU A 52 6.81 9.43 5.76
N LYS A 53 8.05 9.05 6.03
CA LYS A 53 8.38 7.66 6.36
C LYS A 53 7.57 7.14 7.54
N LYS A 54 7.35 7.95 8.54
CA LYS A 54 6.56 7.60 9.72
C LYS A 54 5.10 7.27 9.33
N GLU A 55 4.53 8.06 8.43
CA GLU A 55 3.18 7.84 7.95
C GLU A 55 3.09 6.57 7.11
N ILE A 56 4.11 6.31 6.30
CA ILE A 56 4.19 5.07 5.51
C ILE A 56 4.23 3.85 6.45
N HIS A 57 5.02 3.90 7.52
CA HIS A 57 5.07 2.81 8.50
C HIS A 57 3.70 2.53 9.11
N SER A 58 2.99 3.58 9.52
CA SER A 58 1.65 3.45 10.09
C SER A 58 0.67 2.88 9.08
N PHE A 59 0.73 3.37 7.85
CA PHE A 59 -0.08 2.87 6.73
C PHE A 59 0.17 1.38 6.49
N LEU A 60 1.43 0.97 6.40
CA LEU A 60 1.78 -0.43 6.14
C LEU A 60 1.36 -1.34 7.28
N THR A 61 1.47 -0.88 8.52
CA THR A 61 0.98 -1.64 9.67
C THR A 61 -0.53 -1.88 9.55
N ALA A 62 -1.28 -0.84 9.22
CA ALA A 62 -2.74 -0.96 9.06
C ALA A 62 -3.10 -1.90 7.90
N VAL A 63 -2.40 -1.77 6.77
CA VAL A 63 -2.64 -2.61 5.59
C VAL A 63 -2.32 -4.08 5.87
N SER A 64 -1.27 -4.33 6.65
CA SER A 64 -0.85 -5.71 6.97
C SER A 64 -1.90 -6.49 7.76
N GLN A 65 -2.80 -5.80 8.43
CA GLN A 65 -3.90 -6.46 9.15
C GLN A 65 -5.00 -6.96 8.21
N GLY A 66 -5.08 -6.38 7.02
CA GLY A 66 -6.02 -6.78 5.99
C GLY A 66 -7.47 -6.48 6.31
N PRO A 67 -8.36 -6.61 5.32
CA PRO A 67 -9.79 -6.54 5.57
C PRO A 67 -10.27 -7.84 6.20
N GLN A 68 -11.50 -7.82 6.71
CA GLN A 68 -12.08 -8.93 7.49
C GLN A 68 -12.03 -10.28 6.77
N HIS A 69 -12.23 -10.32 5.47
CA HIS A 69 -12.30 -11.57 4.70
C HIS A 69 -11.03 -11.84 3.88
N GLY A 70 -10.02 -11.01 4.03
CA GLY A 70 -8.74 -11.21 3.36
C GLY A 70 -7.82 -12.08 4.21
N GLN A 71 -6.85 -12.69 3.56
CA GLN A 71 -5.82 -13.47 4.24
C GLN A 71 -4.49 -13.19 3.57
N ILE A 72 -3.59 -12.54 4.30
CA ILE A 72 -2.26 -12.21 3.81
C ILE A 72 -1.31 -13.33 4.23
N THR A 73 -0.63 -13.92 3.25
CA THR A 73 0.36 -14.96 3.50
C THR A 73 1.78 -14.44 3.30
N GLU A 74 1.92 -13.33 2.58
CA GLU A 74 3.24 -12.76 2.29
C GLU A 74 3.12 -11.25 2.19
N PHE A 75 4.07 -10.54 2.79
CA PHE A 75 4.07 -9.08 2.83
C PHE A 75 5.51 -8.61 2.70
N GLN A 76 5.89 -8.14 1.52
CA GLN A 76 7.26 -7.74 1.21
C GLN A 76 7.32 -6.25 0.97
N VAL A 77 8.26 -5.58 1.62
CA VAL A 77 8.46 -4.13 1.50
C VAL A 77 9.86 -3.85 0.97
N GLU A 78 9.92 -3.06 -0.08
CA GLU A 78 11.18 -2.57 -0.63
C GLU A 78 11.19 -1.04 -0.54
N TRP A 79 12.10 -0.49 0.24
CA TRP A 79 12.26 0.96 0.32
C TRP A 79 13.02 1.46 -0.90
N LYS A 80 12.54 2.57 -1.46
CA LYS A 80 13.09 3.16 -2.69
C LYS A 80 13.37 4.64 -2.46
N PRO A 81 14.23 5.26 -3.31
CA PRO A 81 14.41 6.70 -3.21
C PRO A 81 13.10 7.45 -3.45
N HIS A 82 12.88 8.49 -2.65
CA HIS A 82 11.71 9.36 -2.79
C HIS A 82 11.85 10.21 -4.04
N LYS A 83 10.83 10.23 -4.89
CA LYS A 83 10.83 10.99 -6.14
C LYS A 83 9.66 11.94 -6.29
N GLN A 84 8.76 11.97 -5.32
CA GLN A 84 7.58 12.83 -5.34
C GLN A 84 6.79 12.69 -6.64
N GLN A 85 6.47 11.46 -7.00
CA GLN A 85 5.79 11.12 -8.25
C GLN A 85 4.27 11.21 -8.15
N TYR A 86 3.73 11.21 -6.93
CA TYR A 86 2.29 11.10 -6.70
C TYR A 86 1.79 12.25 -5.84
N ASP A 87 0.61 12.77 -6.15
CA ASP A 87 -0.05 13.81 -5.36
C ASP A 87 -1.29 13.28 -4.63
N HIS A 88 -1.72 12.06 -4.94
CA HIS A 88 -2.85 11.41 -4.25
C HIS A 88 -2.69 9.90 -4.36
N PHE A 89 -3.56 9.16 -3.69
CA PHE A 89 -3.55 7.70 -3.75
C PHE A 89 -4.71 7.22 -4.61
N PHE A 90 -4.44 6.28 -5.51
CA PHE A 90 -5.45 5.82 -6.47
C PHE A 90 -5.34 4.32 -6.74
N VAL A 91 -6.41 3.75 -7.29
CA VAL A 91 -6.41 2.38 -7.78
C VAL A 91 -5.92 2.39 -9.23
N LYS A 92 -4.91 1.61 -9.51
CA LYS A 92 -4.34 1.50 -10.84
C LYS A 92 -4.82 0.20 -11.48
N TYR A 93 -5.30 0.28 -12.69
CA TYR A 93 -5.81 -0.90 -13.42
C TYR A 93 -4.86 -1.41 -14.48
#